data_fe9a08b5bd05c219b502108c487c47a9
#
_entry.id   fe9a08b5bd05c219b502108c487c47a9
#
_cell.length_a   1.000
_cell.length_b   1.000
_cell.length_c   1.000
_cell.angle_alpha   90.00
_cell.angle_beta   90.00
_cell.angle_gamma   90.00
#
_symmetry.space_group_name_H-M   'P 1'
#
loop_
_entity.id
_entity.type
_entity.pdbx_description
1 polymer ?
#
loop_
_entity_poly.entity_id
_entity_poly.type
_entity_poly.pdbx_seq_one_letter_code
_entity_poly.pdbx_strand_id
1 'polypeptide(L)'
;AGGNVHLDSLARWSMTSLIPQEMIDSVHDWADGLGYLGLALVSASEAALQPVPPDPLVWNMILGADDGLTVVLIVLIATLSSVIGALGGYAIGVYGGGFVLERFVSTATTARLNILVERYGVTGIFIAAVSPIPYKALAWIAGAGRMDLRLFVAAGLVGRGLRFGIPGALLGIYGESMRDSLTWTTFTVAALLGLAIVIPAAKWWQNLLDEEE
;
A
#
# COMPACT_ATOMS: atom_id res chain seq x y z
N ALA A 1 25.45 -0.47 -33.37
CA ALA A 1 24.30 -1.32 -32.98
C ALA A 1 24.67 -2.04 -31.68
N GLY A 2 24.26 -1.56 -30.54
CA GLY A 2 24.58 -2.19 -29.25
C GLY A 2 24.33 -1.24 -28.09
N GLY A 3 23.09 -0.96 -27.75
CA GLY A 3 22.82 -0.03 -26.63
C GLY A 3 21.47 -0.18 -25.94
N ASN A 4 20.52 -0.95 -26.47
CA ASN A 4 19.15 -0.94 -25.95
C ASN A 4 18.71 -2.18 -25.14
N VAL A 5 19.59 -3.16 -24.93
CA VAL A 5 19.21 -4.42 -24.26
C VAL A 5 19.23 -4.28 -22.72
N HIS A 6 19.87 -3.24 -22.18
CA HIS A 6 20.06 -3.13 -20.71
C HIS A 6 19.00 -2.31 -19.97
N LEU A 7 18.23 -1.48 -20.67
CA LEU A 7 17.18 -0.69 -20.04
C LEU A 7 15.84 -1.46 -19.94
N ASP A 8 15.58 -2.37 -20.88
CA ASP A 8 14.38 -3.23 -20.84
C ASP A 8 14.44 -4.30 -19.75
N SER A 9 15.63 -4.63 -19.25
CA SER A 9 15.79 -5.59 -18.15
C SER A 9 15.51 -4.96 -16.77
N LEU A 10 15.73 -3.67 -16.62
CA LEU A 10 15.49 -2.94 -15.36
C LEU A 10 14.01 -2.56 -15.16
N ALA A 11 13.26 -2.40 -16.25
CA ALA A 11 11.83 -2.15 -16.20
C ALA A 11 10.99 -3.38 -15.78
N ARG A 12 11.59 -4.57 -15.79
CA ARG A 12 10.93 -5.85 -15.50
C ARG A 12 10.90 -6.27 -14.03
N TRP A 13 11.43 -5.45 -13.11
CA TRP A 13 11.50 -5.76 -11.67
C TRP A 13 10.51 -4.98 -10.82
N SER A 14 9.40 -4.50 -11.40
CA SER A 14 8.28 -4.07 -10.57
C SER A 14 7.59 -5.31 -9.98
N MET A 15 7.26 -5.30 -8.71
CA MET A 15 6.50 -6.40 -8.06
C MET A 15 5.15 -6.69 -8.74
N THR A 16 4.65 -5.77 -9.55
CA THR A 16 3.48 -5.93 -10.45
C THR A 16 3.74 -6.93 -11.58
N SER A 17 5.00 -7.24 -11.93
CA SER A 17 5.29 -8.22 -12.99
C SER A 17 5.10 -9.68 -12.58
N LEU A 18 4.88 -9.95 -11.28
CA LEU A 18 4.61 -11.31 -10.77
C LEU A 18 3.11 -11.65 -10.79
N ILE A 19 2.25 -10.66 -11.01
CA ILE A 19 0.80 -10.85 -11.04
C ILE A 19 0.35 -10.50 -12.46
N PRO A 20 -0.30 -11.44 -13.19
CA PRO A 20 -0.89 -11.12 -14.48
C PRO A 20 -1.86 -9.94 -14.37
N GLN A 21 -1.74 -8.94 -15.26
CA GLN A 21 -2.67 -7.80 -15.29
C GLN A 21 -4.13 -8.26 -15.40
N GLU A 22 -4.38 -9.30 -16.18
CA GLU A 22 -5.70 -9.93 -16.31
C GLU A 22 -6.30 -10.35 -14.96
N MET A 23 -5.47 -10.78 -14.01
CA MET A 23 -5.94 -11.16 -12.69
C MET A 23 -6.29 -9.91 -11.85
N ILE A 24 -5.52 -8.83 -11.98
CA ILE A 24 -5.80 -7.56 -11.32
C ILE A 24 -7.12 -6.99 -11.85
N ASP A 25 -7.26 -6.92 -13.17
CA ASP A 25 -8.44 -6.41 -13.85
C ASP A 25 -9.68 -7.24 -13.48
N SER A 26 -9.58 -8.59 -13.50
CA SER A 26 -10.68 -9.47 -13.11
C SER A 26 -11.14 -9.27 -11.65
N VAL A 27 -10.21 -9.03 -10.74
CA VAL A 27 -10.54 -8.75 -9.31
C VAL A 27 -11.23 -7.39 -9.20
N HIS A 28 -10.78 -6.38 -9.94
CA HIS A 28 -11.41 -5.06 -9.92
C HIS A 28 -12.80 -5.10 -10.55
N ASP A 29 -12.99 -5.72 -11.71
CA ASP A 29 -14.29 -5.86 -12.37
C ASP A 29 -15.31 -6.59 -11.47
N TRP A 30 -14.85 -7.65 -10.79
CA TRP A 30 -15.68 -8.36 -9.81
C TRP A 30 -16.02 -7.46 -8.60
N ALA A 31 -15.06 -6.71 -8.10
CA ALA A 31 -15.26 -5.82 -6.97
C ALA A 31 -16.16 -4.62 -7.31
N ASP A 32 -16.02 -4.06 -8.52
CA ASP A 32 -16.88 -2.99 -9.02
C ASP A 32 -18.36 -3.43 -9.07
N GLY A 33 -18.62 -4.67 -9.46
CA GLY A 33 -19.95 -5.27 -9.44
C GLY A 33 -20.58 -5.40 -8.04
N LEU A 34 -19.75 -5.42 -6.98
CA LEU A 34 -20.18 -5.47 -5.58
C LEU A 34 -20.18 -4.09 -4.89
N GLY A 35 -19.72 -3.03 -5.56
CA GLY A 35 -19.67 -1.67 -5.03
C GLY A 35 -18.88 -1.58 -3.71
N TYR A 36 -19.45 -0.99 -2.67
CA TYR A 36 -18.78 -0.81 -1.37
C TYR A 36 -18.35 -2.12 -0.70
N LEU A 37 -19.10 -3.21 -0.93
CA LEU A 37 -18.71 -4.52 -0.40
C LEU A 37 -17.44 -5.04 -1.12
N GLY A 38 -17.36 -4.86 -2.42
CA GLY A 38 -16.16 -5.18 -3.21
C GLY A 38 -14.94 -4.41 -2.73
N LEU A 39 -15.08 -3.10 -2.54
CA LEU A 39 -14.05 -2.24 -1.97
C LEU A 39 -13.58 -2.75 -0.59
N ALA A 40 -14.53 -3.10 0.29
CA ALA A 40 -14.22 -3.60 1.62
C ALA A 40 -13.45 -4.92 1.57
N LEU A 41 -13.89 -5.87 0.72
CA LEU A 41 -13.25 -7.18 0.57
C LEU A 41 -11.83 -7.08 -0.02
N VAL A 42 -11.64 -6.27 -1.07
CA VAL A 42 -10.32 -6.06 -1.68
C VAL A 42 -9.38 -5.38 -0.71
N SER A 43 -9.83 -4.31 -0.02
CA SER A 43 -9.00 -3.59 0.95
C SER A 43 -8.61 -4.46 2.15
N ALA A 44 -9.52 -5.29 2.66
CA ALA A 44 -9.24 -6.18 3.77
C ALA A 44 -8.29 -7.32 3.34
N SER A 45 -8.55 -7.96 2.21
CA SER A 45 -7.74 -9.08 1.74
C SER A 45 -6.32 -8.66 1.31
N GLU A 46 -6.15 -7.44 0.73
CA GLU A 46 -4.83 -6.87 0.44
C GLU A 46 -4.01 -6.70 1.71
N ALA A 47 -4.60 -6.10 2.74
CA ALA A 47 -3.91 -5.85 3.99
C ALA A 47 -3.60 -7.14 4.78
N ALA A 48 -4.35 -8.23 4.55
CA ALA A 48 -4.10 -9.52 5.17
C ALA A 48 -3.06 -10.36 4.40
N LEU A 49 -3.26 -10.58 3.10
CA LEU A 49 -2.57 -11.63 2.34
C LEU A 49 -2.30 -11.29 0.88
N GLN A 50 -3.31 -10.77 0.14
CA GLN A 50 -3.24 -10.70 -1.31
C GLN A 50 -2.43 -9.50 -1.82
N PRO A 51 -1.84 -9.57 -3.02
CA PRO A 51 -1.01 -8.49 -3.56
C PRO A 51 -1.77 -7.45 -4.41
N VAL A 52 -3.08 -7.62 -4.67
CA VAL A 52 -3.85 -6.70 -5.52
C VAL A 52 -4.17 -5.42 -4.75
N PRO A 53 -3.68 -4.24 -5.20
CA PRO A 53 -3.91 -2.99 -4.48
C PRO A 53 -5.36 -2.51 -4.65
N PRO A 54 -6.00 -1.99 -3.59
CA PRO A 54 -7.34 -1.39 -3.68
C PRO A 54 -7.33 0.01 -4.29
N ASP A 55 -6.15 0.63 -4.44
CA ASP A 55 -6.01 2.03 -4.85
C ASP A 55 -6.76 2.36 -6.17
N PRO A 56 -6.64 1.57 -7.27
CA PRO A 56 -7.39 1.84 -8.50
C PRO A 56 -8.92 1.81 -8.31
N LEU A 57 -9.41 0.86 -7.49
CA LEU A 57 -10.83 0.75 -7.17
C LEU A 57 -11.31 1.96 -6.36
N VAL A 58 -10.53 2.38 -5.34
CA VAL A 58 -10.82 3.59 -4.54
C VAL A 58 -10.89 4.81 -5.45
N TRP A 59 -9.92 4.99 -6.35
CA TRP A 59 -9.87 6.16 -7.23
C TRP A 59 -11.02 6.17 -8.23
N ASN A 60 -11.34 5.02 -8.83
CA ASN A 60 -12.46 4.90 -9.76
C ASN A 60 -13.79 5.27 -9.08
N MET A 61 -14.02 4.75 -7.88
CA MET A 61 -15.23 5.06 -7.10
C MET A 61 -15.30 6.54 -6.70
N ILE A 62 -14.17 7.17 -6.33
CA ILE A 62 -14.11 8.59 -5.96
C ILE A 62 -14.40 9.48 -7.18
N LEU A 63 -13.83 9.14 -8.35
CA LEU A 63 -14.08 9.89 -9.59
C LEU A 63 -15.52 9.77 -10.10
N GLY A 64 -16.24 8.74 -9.66
CA GLY A 64 -17.67 8.55 -9.93
C GLY A 64 -18.59 9.05 -8.81
N ALA A 65 -18.04 9.65 -7.74
CA ALA A 65 -18.83 10.12 -6.61
C ALA A 65 -19.51 11.47 -6.92
N ASP A 66 -20.79 11.59 -6.61
CA ASP A 66 -21.60 12.79 -6.87
C ASP A 66 -21.37 13.89 -5.81
N ASP A 67 -20.88 13.53 -4.62
CA ASP A 67 -20.72 14.45 -3.51
C ASP A 67 -19.53 14.08 -2.57
N GLY A 68 -19.10 15.07 -1.77
CA GLY A 68 -17.99 14.89 -0.83
C GLY A 68 -18.28 13.90 0.31
N LEU A 69 -19.54 13.66 0.66
CA LEU A 69 -19.92 12.67 1.67
C LEU A 69 -19.64 11.25 1.16
N THR A 70 -19.96 11.00 -0.10
CA THR A 70 -19.65 9.73 -0.79
C THR A 70 -18.13 9.48 -0.83
N VAL A 71 -17.33 10.52 -1.11
CA VAL A 71 -15.85 10.43 -1.05
C VAL A 71 -15.36 10.04 0.35
N VAL A 72 -15.89 10.70 1.39
CA VAL A 72 -15.55 10.36 2.79
C VAL A 72 -15.94 8.93 3.13
N LEU A 73 -17.12 8.47 2.68
CA LEU A 73 -17.58 7.10 2.91
C LEU A 73 -16.65 6.06 2.25
N ILE A 74 -16.25 6.29 1.01
CA ILE A 74 -15.30 5.42 0.29
C ILE A 74 -13.98 5.32 1.06
N VAL A 75 -13.41 6.45 1.48
CA VAL A 75 -12.16 6.51 2.25
C VAL A 75 -12.30 5.78 3.59
N LEU A 76 -13.41 5.96 4.29
CA LEU A 76 -13.68 5.28 5.56
C LEU A 76 -13.80 3.77 5.37
N ILE A 77 -14.53 3.30 4.36
CA ILE A 77 -14.67 1.87 4.07
C ILE A 77 -13.31 1.28 3.74
N ALA A 78 -12.53 1.88 2.84
CA ALA A 78 -11.20 1.40 2.49
C ALA A 78 -10.26 1.35 3.70
N THR A 79 -10.26 2.40 4.54
CA THR A 79 -9.44 2.49 5.74
C THR A 79 -9.81 1.43 6.77
N LEU A 80 -11.09 1.35 7.15
CA LEU A 80 -11.54 0.41 8.18
C LEU A 80 -11.35 -1.03 7.75
N SER A 81 -11.73 -1.35 6.51
CA SER A 81 -11.56 -2.70 5.96
C SER A 81 -10.09 -3.10 5.86
N SER A 82 -9.21 -2.18 5.46
CA SER A 82 -7.76 -2.41 5.43
C SER A 82 -7.20 -2.69 6.83
N VAL A 83 -7.66 -1.96 7.87
CA VAL A 83 -7.24 -2.21 9.25
C VAL A 83 -7.77 -3.55 9.76
N ILE A 84 -9.02 -3.91 9.44
CA ILE A 84 -9.59 -5.24 9.76
C ILE A 84 -8.76 -6.35 9.09
N GLY A 85 -8.40 -6.17 7.82
CA GLY A 85 -7.52 -7.10 7.12
C GLY A 85 -6.14 -7.20 7.76
N ALA A 86 -5.56 -6.08 8.17
CA ALA A 86 -4.27 -6.05 8.87
C ALA A 86 -4.33 -6.75 10.23
N LEU A 87 -5.47 -6.73 10.93
CA LEU A 87 -5.68 -7.56 12.14
C LEU A 87 -5.62 -9.05 11.81
N GLY A 88 -6.17 -9.47 10.67
CA GLY A 88 -6.00 -10.84 10.16
C GLY A 88 -4.52 -11.15 9.91
N GLY A 89 -3.79 -10.24 9.26
CA GLY A 89 -2.34 -10.35 9.08
C GLY A 89 -1.59 -10.44 10.41
N TYR A 90 -1.91 -9.59 11.37
CA TYR A 90 -1.34 -9.64 12.72
C TYR A 90 -1.60 -10.99 13.40
N ALA A 91 -2.82 -11.53 13.32
CA ALA A 91 -3.16 -12.84 13.84
C ALA A 91 -2.33 -13.95 13.17
N ILE A 92 -2.14 -13.88 11.83
CA ILE A 92 -1.25 -14.80 11.10
C ILE A 92 0.17 -14.73 11.69
N GLY A 93 0.69 -13.55 12.00
CA GLY A 93 1.99 -13.39 12.66
C GLY A 93 2.04 -14.01 14.06
N VAL A 94 1.00 -13.79 14.86
CA VAL A 94 0.90 -14.36 16.23
C VAL A 94 0.92 -15.89 16.23
N TYR A 95 0.16 -16.51 15.32
CA TYR A 95 -0.03 -17.96 15.27
C TYR A 95 0.94 -18.68 14.32
N GLY A 96 1.31 -18.03 13.23
CA GLY A 96 2.20 -18.58 12.20
C GLY A 96 3.69 -18.34 12.46
N GLY A 97 4.02 -17.33 13.27
CA GLY A 97 5.40 -17.02 13.66
C GLY A 97 6.36 -16.86 12.49
N GLY A 98 7.60 -17.34 12.68
CA GLY A 98 8.67 -17.26 11.69
C GLY A 98 8.38 -18.04 10.39
N PHE A 99 7.61 -19.13 10.44
CA PHE A 99 7.31 -19.96 9.26
C PHE A 99 6.64 -19.18 8.13
N VAL A 100 5.67 -18.30 8.45
CA VAL A 100 4.98 -17.48 7.44
C VAL A 100 5.93 -16.46 6.86
N LEU A 101 6.75 -15.81 7.68
CA LEU A 101 7.73 -14.83 7.25
C LEU A 101 8.78 -15.46 6.32
N GLU A 102 9.38 -16.58 6.71
CA GLU A 102 10.38 -17.30 5.90
C GLU A 102 9.84 -17.77 4.55
N ARG A 103 8.55 -18.14 4.51
CA ARG A 103 7.91 -18.66 3.29
C ARG A 103 7.52 -17.57 2.28
N PHE A 104 7.07 -16.41 2.76
CA PHE A 104 6.40 -15.39 1.93
C PHE A 104 7.13 -14.04 1.86
N VAL A 105 8.13 -13.82 2.70
CA VAL A 105 8.88 -12.56 2.77
C VAL A 105 10.36 -12.85 2.60
N SER A 106 11.06 -12.05 1.76
CA SER A 106 12.50 -12.22 1.62
C SER A 106 13.22 -11.90 2.93
N THR A 107 14.33 -12.58 3.21
CA THR A 107 15.15 -12.39 4.41
C THR A 107 15.55 -10.92 4.60
N ALA A 108 15.96 -10.25 3.51
CA ALA A 108 16.33 -8.84 3.55
C ALA A 108 15.14 -7.93 3.91
N THR A 109 13.94 -8.21 3.39
CA THR A 109 12.73 -7.45 3.75
C THR A 109 12.34 -7.70 5.20
N THR A 110 12.40 -8.94 5.67
CA THR A 110 12.13 -9.30 7.07
C THR A 110 13.08 -8.57 8.02
N ALA A 111 14.39 -8.56 7.72
CA ALA A 111 15.39 -7.86 8.51
C ALA A 111 15.08 -6.35 8.61
N ARG A 112 14.82 -5.68 7.47
CA ARG A 112 14.45 -4.24 7.45
C ARG A 112 13.19 -3.94 8.24
N LEU A 113 12.17 -4.80 8.11
CA LEU A 113 10.91 -4.61 8.84
C LEU A 113 11.08 -4.86 10.34
N ASN A 114 11.93 -5.80 10.75
CA ASN A 114 12.29 -5.99 12.15
C ASN A 114 12.97 -4.75 12.72
N ILE A 115 13.99 -4.21 12.02
CA ILE A 115 14.64 -2.96 12.41
C ILE A 115 13.61 -1.82 12.53
N LEU A 116 12.68 -1.74 11.57
CA LEU A 116 11.63 -0.72 11.58
C LEU A 116 10.74 -0.82 12.82
N VAL A 117 10.36 -2.04 13.22
CA VAL A 117 9.54 -2.29 14.40
C VAL A 117 10.35 -2.12 15.69
N GLU A 118 11.56 -2.65 15.77
CA GLU A 118 12.41 -2.58 16.96
C GLU A 118 12.90 -1.17 17.25
N ARG A 119 13.37 -0.45 16.22
CA ARG A 119 13.94 0.90 16.36
C ARG A 119 12.88 1.99 16.44
N TYR A 120 11.78 1.86 15.68
CA TYR A 120 10.75 2.89 15.55
C TYR A 120 9.40 2.51 16.18
N GLY A 121 9.20 1.25 16.57
CA GLY A 121 7.97 0.82 17.23
C GLY A 121 6.70 1.22 16.49
N VAL A 122 5.81 1.94 17.18
CA VAL A 122 4.54 2.43 16.64
C VAL A 122 4.74 3.37 15.44
N THR A 123 5.79 4.21 15.49
CA THR A 123 6.14 5.11 14.38
C THR A 123 6.53 4.32 13.12
N GLY A 124 7.21 3.18 13.28
CA GLY A 124 7.53 2.28 12.17
C GLY A 124 6.29 1.71 11.49
N ILE A 125 5.30 1.29 12.29
CA ILE A 125 3.98 0.85 11.76
C ILE A 125 3.29 1.97 10.99
N PHE A 126 3.28 3.18 11.55
CA PHE A 126 2.69 4.35 10.89
C PHE A 126 3.37 4.66 9.57
N ILE A 127 4.71 4.72 9.54
CA ILE A 127 5.49 4.97 8.32
C ILE A 127 5.14 3.93 7.24
N ALA A 128 5.10 2.65 7.58
CA ALA A 128 4.76 1.61 6.63
C ALA A 128 3.28 1.68 6.17
N ALA A 129 2.37 2.08 7.05
CA ALA A 129 0.96 2.22 6.70
C ALA A 129 0.70 3.35 5.70
N VAL A 130 1.48 4.43 5.74
CA VAL A 130 1.40 5.56 4.80
C VAL A 130 2.18 5.27 3.51
N SER A 131 3.33 4.61 3.61
CA SER A 131 4.28 4.41 2.50
C SER A 131 3.94 3.19 1.63
N PRO A 132 4.58 3.01 0.47
CA PRO A 132 4.43 1.83 -0.37
C PRO A 132 5.16 0.59 0.18
N ILE A 133 5.58 0.60 1.44
CA ILE A 133 6.17 -0.57 2.11
C ILE A 133 5.12 -1.68 2.24
N PRO A 134 5.47 -2.96 2.10
CA PRO A 134 4.51 -4.07 2.21
C PRO A 134 3.88 -4.16 3.60
N TYR A 135 2.77 -3.46 3.81
CA TYR A 135 2.11 -3.33 5.12
C TYR A 135 1.68 -4.68 5.70
N LYS A 136 1.26 -5.63 4.86
CA LYS A 136 0.91 -6.99 5.30
C LYS A 136 2.08 -7.72 5.96
N ALA A 137 3.29 -7.61 5.37
CA ALA A 137 4.48 -8.24 5.96
C ALA A 137 4.81 -7.61 7.32
N LEU A 138 4.63 -6.29 7.45
CA LEU A 138 4.77 -5.60 8.72
C LEU A 138 3.72 -6.04 9.75
N ALA A 139 2.47 -6.25 9.34
CA ALA A 139 1.41 -6.79 10.20
C ALA A 139 1.78 -8.18 10.73
N TRP A 140 2.34 -9.05 9.87
CA TRP A 140 2.83 -10.38 10.30
C TRP A 140 3.99 -10.26 11.28
N ILE A 141 4.96 -9.37 11.06
CA ILE A 141 6.10 -9.13 11.96
C ILE A 141 5.63 -8.54 13.29
N ALA A 142 4.76 -7.55 13.27
CA ALA A 142 4.19 -6.96 14.47
C ALA A 142 3.42 -8.00 15.30
N GLY A 143 2.71 -8.92 14.63
CA GLY A 143 2.05 -10.05 15.25
C GLY A 143 3.02 -11.06 15.84
N ALA A 144 4.05 -11.46 15.09
CA ALA A 144 5.09 -12.40 15.56
C ALA A 144 5.85 -11.84 16.78
N GLY A 145 6.15 -10.53 16.78
CA GLY A 145 6.74 -9.80 17.91
C GLY A 145 5.75 -9.47 19.04
N ARG A 146 4.47 -9.84 18.90
CA ARG A 146 3.40 -9.57 19.90
C ARG A 146 3.34 -8.08 20.29
N MET A 147 3.48 -7.20 19.34
CA MET A 147 3.33 -5.75 19.54
C MET A 147 1.95 -5.44 20.16
N ASP A 148 1.85 -4.38 20.96
CA ASP A 148 0.56 -3.94 21.51
C ASP A 148 -0.47 -3.71 20.39
N LEU A 149 -1.57 -4.46 20.44
CA LEU A 149 -2.60 -4.47 19.41
C LEU A 149 -3.29 -3.12 19.26
N ARG A 150 -3.47 -2.36 20.36
CA ARG A 150 -4.13 -1.05 20.34
C ARG A 150 -3.27 -0.03 19.61
N LEU A 151 -1.98 -0.05 19.87
CA LEU A 151 -1.01 0.82 19.20
C LEU A 151 -0.88 0.46 17.71
N PHE A 152 -0.86 -0.84 17.37
CA PHE A 152 -0.87 -1.31 15.98
C PHE A 152 -2.11 -0.81 15.23
N VAL A 153 -3.31 -0.98 15.82
CA VAL A 153 -4.57 -0.52 15.22
C VAL A 153 -4.61 0.99 15.08
N ALA A 154 -4.21 1.75 16.12
CA ALA A 154 -4.19 3.21 16.06
C ALA A 154 -3.25 3.74 14.96
N ALA A 155 -2.02 3.21 14.88
CA ALA A 155 -1.08 3.57 13.82
C ALA A 155 -1.60 3.19 12.42
N GLY A 156 -2.24 2.02 12.31
CA GLY A 156 -2.89 1.56 11.07
C GLY A 156 -4.03 2.46 10.64
N LEU A 157 -4.93 2.84 11.56
CA LEU A 157 -6.04 3.74 11.26
C LEU A 157 -5.57 5.10 10.75
N VAL A 158 -4.61 5.72 11.45
CA VAL A 158 -4.07 7.02 11.05
C VAL A 158 -3.31 6.89 9.73
N GLY A 159 -2.42 5.90 9.62
CA GLY A 159 -1.59 5.71 8.43
C GLY A 159 -2.40 5.38 7.17
N ARG A 160 -3.33 4.42 7.25
CA ARG A 160 -4.20 4.06 6.12
C ARG A 160 -5.23 5.16 5.84
N GLY A 161 -5.71 5.84 6.86
CA GLY A 161 -6.57 7.02 6.71
C GLY A 161 -5.91 8.13 5.91
N LEU A 162 -4.65 8.44 6.18
CA LEU A 162 -3.87 9.41 5.39
C LEU A 162 -3.58 8.88 3.98
N ARG A 163 -3.22 7.60 3.83
CA ARG A 163 -2.94 6.98 2.54
C ARG A 163 -4.12 7.06 1.58
N PHE A 164 -5.33 6.77 2.04
CA PHE A 164 -6.53 6.86 1.20
C PHE A 164 -7.16 8.26 1.23
N GLY A 165 -7.08 8.95 2.36
CA GLY A 165 -7.71 10.25 2.57
C GLY A 165 -7.06 11.38 1.79
N ILE A 166 -5.73 11.45 1.75
CA ILE A 166 -5.05 12.53 1.01
C ILE A 166 -5.32 12.45 -0.49
N PRO A 167 -5.07 11.32 -1.19
CA PRO A 167 -5.43 11.19 -2.60
C PRO A 167 -6.94 11.31 -2.82
N GLY A 168 -7.75 10.74 -1.90
CA GLY A 168 -9.20 10.81 -1.98
C GLY A 168 -9.74 12.23 -1.93
N ALA A 169 -9.24 13.07 -1.02
CA ALA A 169 -9.60 14.47 -0.94
C ALA A 169 -9.15 15.25 -2.19
N LEU A 170 -7.93 14.99 -2.68
CA LEU A 170 -7.44 15.63 -3.89
C LEU A 170 -8.28 15.25 -5.12
N LEU A 171 -8.59 13.98 -5.29
CA LEU A 171 -9.44 13.51 -6.40
C LEU A 171 -10.88 14.00 -6.26
N GLY A 172 -11.45 14.03 -5.05
CA GLY A 172 -12.81 14.52 -4.82
C GLY A 172 -12.96 16.03 -5.07
N ILE A 173 -11.91 16.83 -4.79
CA ILE A 173 -11.96 18.29 -5.00
C ILE A 173 -11.60 18.67 -6.42
N TYR A 174 -10.61 18.00 -7.01
CA TYR A 174 -10.00 18.41 -8.27
C TYR A 174 -10.21 17.43 -9.42
N GLY A 175 -10.88 16.28 -9.18
CA GLY A 175 -10.96 15.16 -10.13
C GLY A 175 -11.52 15.54 -11.49
N GLU A 176 -12.57 16.36 -11.57
CA GLU A 176 -13.12 16.87 -12.83
C GLU A 176 -12.14 17.82 -13.52
N SER A 177 -11.58 18.77 -12.77
CA SER A 177 -10.59 19.73 -13.31
C SER A 177 -9.29 19.04 -13.73
N MET A 178 -8.92 17.94 -13.08
CA MET A 178 -7.75 17.13 -13.47
C MET A 178 -8.01 16.35 -14.76
N ARG A 179 -9.22 15.85 -15.01
CA ARG A 179 -9.58 15.20 -16.28
C ARG A 179 -9.34 16.10 -17.47
N ASP A 180 -9.74 17.38 -17.36
CA ASP A 180 -9.62 18.37 -18.42
C ASP A 180 -8.19 18.95 -18.53
N SER A 181 -7.46 18.95 -17.41
CA SER A 181 -6.10 19.52 -17.30
C SER A 181 -4.98 18.49 -17.42
N LEU A 182 -5.28 17.23 -17.77
CA LEU A 182 -4.29 16.16 -17.96
C LEU A 182 -3.45 16.39 -19.22
N THR A 183 -2.67 17.47 -19.19
CA THR A 183 -1.62 17.72 -20.16
C THR A 183 -0.35 16.94 -19.79
N TRP A 184 0.49 16.66 -20.79
CA TRP A 184 1.82 16.06 -20.58
C TRP A 184 2.62 16.75 -19.47
N THR A 185 2.45 18.07 -19.33
CA THR A 185 3.10 18.90 -18.30
C THR A 185 2.69 18.48 -16.88
N THR A 186 1.40 18.24 -16.65
CA THR A 186 0.87 17.84 -15.34
C THR A 186 1.37 16.44 -14.95
N PHE A 187 1.38 15.49 -15.90
CA PHE A 187 1.96 14.16 -15.68
C PHE A 187 3.46 14.24 -15.37
N THR A 188 4.20 15.06 -16.11
CA THR A 188 5.64 15.22 -15.88
C THR A 188 5.93 15.81 -14.51
N VAL A 189 5.23 16.85 -14.10
CA VAL A 189 5.38 17.47 -12.77
C VAL A 189 5.01 16.46 -11.66
N ALA A 190 3.89 15.76 -11.79
CA ALA A 190 3.47 14.74 -10.82
C ALA A 190 4.48 13.59 -10.72
N ALA A 191 5.02 13.12 -11.86
CA ALA A 191 6.05 12.10 -11.90
C ALA A 191 7.36 12.55 -11.26
N LEU A 192 7.79 13.80 -11.51
CA LEU A 192 9.00 14.36 -10.90
C LEU A 192 8.85 14.52 -9.39
N LEU A 193 7.71 15.00 -8.91
CA LEU A 193 7.40 15.10 -7.48
C LEU A 193 7.34 13.71 -6.83
N GLY A 194 6.70 12.74 -7.49
CA GLY A 194 6.68 11.35 -7.04
C GLY A 194 8.09 10.77 -6.94
N LEU A 195 8.93 10.96 -7.95
CA LEU A 195 10.33 10.51 -7.93
C LEU A 195 11.15 11.21 -6.85
N ALA A 196 10.94 12.50 -6.61
CA ALA A 196 11.62 13.25 -5.56
C ALA A 196 11.31 12.71 -4.14
N ILE A 197 10.16 12.07 -3.95
CA ILE A 197 9.77 11.42 -2.68
C ILE A 197 10.24 9.95 -2.67
N VAL A 198 10.00 9.22 -3.75
CA VAL A 198 10.26 7.77 -3.83
C VAL A 198 11.76 7.46 -3.80
N ILE A 199 12.60 8.27 -4.46
CA ILE A 199 14.05 8.02 -4.50
C ILE A 199 14.69 8.13 -3.11
N PRO A 200 14.48 9.21 -2.31
CA PRO A 200 15.00 9.28 -0.96
C PRO A 200 14.42 8.19 -0.04
N ALA A 201 13.13 7.90 -0.16
CA ALA A 201 12.49 6.86 0.62
C ALA A 201 13.06 5.46 0.30
N ALA A 202 13.31 5.18 -0.99
CA ALA A 202 13.92 3.93 -1.42
C ALA A 202 15.38 3.81 -0.96
N LYS A 203 16.17 4.89 -1.04
CA LYS A 203 17.53 4.94 -0.51
C LYS A 203 17.55 4.72 0.99
N TRP A 204 16.71 5.45 1.73
CA TRP A 204 16.59 5.24 3.17
C TRP A 204 16.21 3.80 3.52
N TRP A 205 15.27 3.20 2.79
CA TRP A 205 14.89 1.79 2.95
C TRP A 205 16.03 0.81 2.68
N GLN A 206 16.88 1.10 1.68
CA GLN A 206 18.06 0.27 1.38
C GLN A 206 19.13 0.39 2.48
N ASN A 207 19.38 1.61 2.96
CA ASN A 207 20.42 1.90 3.96
C ASN A 207 20.04 1.42 5.38
N LEU A 208 18.80 0.99 5.65
CA LEU A 208 18.40 0.48 6.96
C LEU A 208 19.21 -0.74 7.43
N LEU A 209 19.84 -1.49 6.51
CA LEU A 209 20.73 -2.61 6.86
C LEU A 209 22.18 -2.18 7.00
N ASP A 210 22.60 -1.09 6.35
CA ASP A 210 23.98 -0.65 6.31
C ASP A 210 24.39 0.13 7.58
N GLU A 211 23.43 0.59 8.38
CA GLU A 211 23.69 1.30 9.64
C GLU A 211 23.99 0.37 10.83
N GLU A 212 23.91 -0.95 10.67
CA GLU A 212 24.16 -1.95 11.73
C GLU A 212 25.54 -2.65 11.61
N GLU A 213 26.34 -2.36 10.56
CA GLU A 213 27.74 -2.80 10.44
C GLU A 213 28.71 -1.72 11.01
#